data_64eff34d81e2dc28b795b517de78ed4a
#
_entry.id   64eff34d81e2dc28b795b517de78ed4a
#
_cell.length_a   1.000
_cell.length_b   1.000
_cell.length_c   1.000
_cell.angle_alpha   90.00
_cell.angle_beta   90.00
_cell.angle_gamma   90.00
#
_symmetry.space_group_name_H-M   'P 1'
#
loop_
_entity.id
_entity.type
_entity.pdbx_description
1 polymer ?
#
loop_
_entity_poly.entity_id
_entity_poly.type
_entity_poly.pdbx_seq_one_letter_code
_entity_poly.pdbx_strand_id
1 'polypeptide(L)'
;MKRKLTFTHLAAAVLSLAAATATPAEAAPGLVPAADREVVFTADGTATYGTLHVPAHRAGQRLHAALLLPGSGPTDRDGNQPPHATPNTLAQVAEALGTDRVATLRFDKYGTGKTGLGAYRDHPEALDYPAFVRQAGAAYEVLRDQPETDPHALTVVGHSEGAMTALLLGGTVHPRPAGLALLQPQAIRLLDLVARQLHAQIAEAARQGRFTPEQQRAVDAATDAAVIALREHRPVDTTGLPVAVAQLFAAFQGASSRFVDSDDAVYPPETATTLRPGTRVLLTCGTNDVQVPCATTDALTTALRRAHAGGPGRVVLPGVDHLLHDAGHPDTPAPSALAALHRFAAR
;
A
#
# COMPACT_ATOMS: atom_id res chain seq x y z
N MET A 1 -28.54 80.60 76.46
CA MET A 1 -27.59 79.56 75.92
C MET A 1 -28.42 78.48 75.16
N LYS A 2 -28.37 78.51 73.85
CA LYS A 2 -29.14 77.57 73.02
C LYS A 2 -28.14 76.76 72.25
N ARG A 3 -28.03 75.43 72.50
CA ARG A 3 -27.25 74.52 71.74
C ARG A 3 -28.09 74.01 70.57
N LYS A 4 -27.57 74.16 69.34
CA LYS A 4 -28.15 73.58 68.11
C LYS A 4 -27.60 72.16 67.94
N LEU A 5 -28.51 71.22 67.81
CA LEU A 5 -28.20 69.86 67.34
C LEU A 5 -28.12 69.83 65.80
N THR A 6 -27.08 69.33 65.27
CA THR A 6 -26.89 69.06 63.89
C THR A 6 -27.21 67.56 63.60
N PHE A 7 -28.15 67.28 62.71
CA PHE A 7 -28.43 65.97 62.24
C PHE A 7 -27.47 65.60 61.08
N THR A 8 -26.75 64.51 61.26
CA THR A 8 -25.91 63.92 60.20
C THR A 8 -26.71 62.87 59.48
N HIS A 9 -26.92 63.03 58.18
CA HIS A 9 -27.53 62.03 57.32
C HIS A 9 -26.55 60.89 56.95
N LEU A 10 -26.85 59.65 57.32
CA LEU A 10 -26.17 58.44 56.89
C LEU A 10 -26.72 58.05 55.54
N ALA A 11 -25.93 58.15 54.52
CA ALA A 11 -26.26 57.59 53.20
C ALA A 11 -25.89 56.08 53.17
N ALA A 12 -26.85 55.20 53.02
CA ALA A 12 -26.65 53.78 52.84
C ALA A 12 -26.29 53.50 51.38
N ALA A 13 -25.03 53.05 51.15
CA ALA A 13 -24.58 52.55 49.82
C ALA A 13 -25.01 51.09 49.66
N VAL A 14 -25.90 50.84 48.72
CA VAL A 14 -26.31 49.49 48.30
C VAL A 14 -25.24 48.98 47.32
N LEU A 15 -24.39 48.04 47.78
CA LEU A 15 -23.50 47.29 46.86
C LEU A 15 -24.31 46.22 46.14
N SER A 16 -24.55 46.39 44.83
CA SER A 16 -25.08 45.37 43.96
C SER A 16 -23.95 44.39 43.59
N LEU A 17 -23.94 43.19 44.17
CA LEU A 17 -23.09 42.07 43.71
C LEU A 17 -23.64 41.55 42.40
N ALA A 18 -23.02 41.90 41.26
CA ALA A 18 -23.25 41.24 40.00
C ALA A 18 -22.59 39.84 40.07
N ALA A 19 -23.39 38.78 40.18
CA ALA A 19 -22.90 37.42 40.03
C ALA A 19 -22.53 37.21 38.55
N ALA A 20 -21.21 37.23 38.26
CA ALA A 20 -20.72 36.79 36.97
C ALA A 20 -20.89 35.26 36.89
N THR A 21 -21.85 34.81 36.09
CA THR A 21 -21.97 33.41 35.70
C THR A 21 -20.80 33.07 34.82
N ALA A 22 -19.74 32.47 35.40
CA ALA A 22 -18.64 31.88 34.62
C ALA A 22 -19.23 30.74 33.79
N THR A 23 -19.32 30.90 32.46
CA THR A 23 -19.53 29.80 31.54
C THR A 23 -18.39 28.79 31.79
N PRO A 24 -18.72 27.48 31.96
CA PRO A 24 -17.65 26.49 32.09
C PRO A 24 -16.80 26.55 30.84
N ALA A 25 -15.50 26.80 31.01
CA ALA A 25 -14.53 26.67 29.91
C ALA A 25 -14.60 25.24 29.43
N GLU A 26 -14.98 25.06 28.15
CA GLU A 26 -14.97 23.77 27.50
C GLU A 26 -13.54 23.23 27.59
N ALA A 27 -13.34 22.13 28.31
CA ALA A 27 -12.03 21.54 28.49
C ALA A 27 -11.45 21.25 27.10
N ALA A 28 -10.25 21.74 26.80
CA ALA A 28 -9.58 21.45 25.53
C ALA A 28 -9.55 19.93 25.33
N PRO A 29 -9.92 19.42 24.14
CA PRO A 29 -9.99 17.99 23.90
C PRO A 29 -8.66 17.32 24.26
N GLY A 30 -8.71 16.28 25.11
CA GLY A 30 -7.53 15.56 25.59
C GLY A 30 -6.76 14.91 24.43
N LEU A 31 -5.46 14.74 24.60
CA LEU A 31 -4.63 13.99 23.66
C LEU A 31 -4.94 12.48 23.81
N VAL A 32 -5.28 11.82 22.71
CA VAL A 32 -5.39 10.36 22.60
C VAL A 32 -4.02 9.84 22.16
N PRO A 33 -3.39 8.92 22.92
CA PRO A 33 -2.08 8.36 22.56
C PRO A 33 -2.17 7.52 21.30
N ALA A 34 -1.04 7.32 20.62
CA ALA A 34 -0.94 6.40 19.49
C ALA A 34 -1.24 4.96 19.95
N ALA A 35 -1.91 4.19 19.10
CA ALA A 35 -2.28 2.80 19.38
C ALA A 35 -2.37 1.97 18.11
N ASP A 36 -1.98 0.71 18.22
CA ASP A 36 -2.28 -0.33 17.24
C ASP A 36 -3.49 -1.14 17.71
N ARG A 37 -4.43 -1.37 16.80
CA ARG A 37 -5.61 -2.19 17.04
C ARG A 37 -5.69 -3.31 16.00
N GLU A 38 -5.94 -4.54 16.43
CA GLU A 38 -6.33 -5.58 15.48
C GLU A 38 -7.76 -5.28 15.01
N VAL A 39 -7.96 -5.31 13.71
CA VAL A 39 -9.27 -5.24 13.06
C VAL A 39 -9.56 -6.54 12.35
N VAL A 40 -10.83 -6.95 12.36
CA VAL A 40 -11.30 -8.15 11.67
C VAL A 40 -12.50 -7.76 10.82
N PHE A 41 -12.47 -8.17 9.56
CA PHE A 41 -13.57 -7.95 8.62
C PHE A 41 -13.76 -9.16 7.73
N THR A 42 -14.88 -9.23 7.02
CA THR A 42 -15.18 -10.36 6.13
C THR A 42 -15.03 -9.92 4.68
N ALA A 43 -14.29 -10.70 3.90
CA ALA A 43 -14.21 -10.58 2.46
C ALA A 43 -14.39 -11.98 1.83
N ASP A 44 -15.25 -12.11 0.84
CA ASP A 44 -15.58 -13.39 0.16
C ASP A 44 -15.80 -14.55 1.16
N GLY A 45 -16.52 -14.29 2.26
CA GLY A 45 -16.80 -15.29 3.30
C GLY A 45 -15.61 -15.63 4.23
N THR A 46 -14.46 -14.98 4.06
CA THR A 46 -13.24 -15.19 4.85
C THR A 46 -13.05 -14.09 5.87
N ALA A 47 -12.82 -14.44 7.14
CA ALA A 47 -12.39 -13.50 8.16
C ALA A 47 -10.97 -13.02 7.85
N THR A 48 -10.84 -11.75 7.53
CA THR A 48 -9.57 -11.08 7.21
C THR A 48 -9.09 -10.29 8.43
N TYR A 49 -7.84 -10.49 8.79
CA TYR A 49 -7.20 -9.85 9.94
C TYR A 49 -6.28 -8.73 9.50
N GLY A 50 -6.38 -7.58 10.17
CA GLY A 50 -5.55 -6.42 9.89
C GLY A 50 -5.05 -5.74 11.16
N THR A 51 -4.12 -4.82 10.98
CA THR A 51 -3.64 -3.90 12.01
C THR A 51 -3.97 -2.48 11.59
N LEU A 52 -4.76 -1.80 12.42
CA LEU A 52 -5.02 -0.37 12.30
C LEU A 52 -4.09 0.37 13.26
N HIS A 53 -3.16 1.13 12.70
CA HIS A 53 -2.34 2.07 13.46
C HIS A 53 -3.03 3.43 13.48
N VAL A 54 -3.30 3.95 14.67
CA VAL A 54 -3.85 5.31 14.86
C VAL A 54 -2.79 6.14 15.59
N PRO A 55 -2.18 7.15 14.96
CA PRO A 55 -1.20 8.01 15.61
C PRO A 55 -1.85 8.88 16.68
N ALA A 56 -1.02 9.46 17.56
CA ALA A 56 -1.49 10.37 18.59
C ALA A 56 -2.25 11.56 17.99
N HIS A 57 -3.45 11.84 18.51
CA HIS A 57 -4.36 12.85 17.97
C HIS A 57 -5.22 13.49 19.08
N ARG A 58 -5.91 14.58 18.79
CA ARG A 58 -6.87 15.16 19.72
C ARG A 58 -8.17 14.35 19.72
N ALA A 59 -8.80 14.20 20.86
CA ALA A 59 -10.11 13.53 20.95
C ALA A 59 -11.11 14.19 19.98
N GLY A 60 -11.81 13.37 19.20
CA GLY A 60 -12.74 13.81 18.15
C GLY A 60 -12.11 14.33 16.86
N GLN A 61 -10.78 14.38 16.76
CA GLN A 61 -10.07 14.73 15.52
C GLN A 61 -10.17 13.58 14.54
N ARG A 62 -10.52 13.88 13.28
CA ARG A 62 -10.39 12.95 12.16
C ARG A 62 -9.03 13.13 11.49
N LEU A 63 -8.42 12.02 11.13
CA LEU A 63 -7.08 11.93 10.54
C LEU A 63 -7.17 11.57 9.06
N HIS A 64 -6.20 12.01 8.30
CA HIS A 64 -5.90 11.37 7.01
C HIS A 64 -5.59 9.90 7.27
N ALA A 65 -5.95 9.02 6.34
CA ALA A 65 -5.68 7.61 6.50
C ALA A 65 -5.19 6.96 5.20
N ALA A 66 -4.42 5.89 5.35
CA ALA A 66 -3.85 5.15 4.24
C ALA A 66 -4.12 3.64 4.38
N LEU A 67 -4.65 3.03 3.33
CA LEU A 67 -4.68 1.59 3.17
C LEU A 67 -3.36 1.14 2.56
N LEU A 68 -2.66 0.20 3.21
CA LEU A 68 -1.38 -0.33 2.74
C LEU A 68 -1.60 -1.71 2.12
N LEU A 69 -1.12 -1.91 0.89
CA LEU A 69 -1.30 -3.12 0.10
C LEU A 69 0.04 -3.82 -0.17
N PRO A 70 0.17 -5.12 0.21
CA PRO A 70 1.41 -5.87 0.04
C PRO A 70 1.66 -6.28 -1.42
N GLY A 71 2.93 -6.60 -1.70
CA GLY A 71 3.37 -7.14 -2.98
C GLY A 71 2.90 -8.58 -3.24
N SER A 72 3.36 -9.16 -4.35
CA SER A 72 3.02 -10.50 -4.83
C SER A 72 3.47 -11.62 -3.87
N GLY A 73 2.98 -12.83 -4.14
CA GLY A 73 3.28 -14.04 -3.34
C GLY A 73 2.60 -14.03 -1.97
N PRO A 74 2.98 -14.93 -1.05
CA PRO A 74 2.38 -15.05 0.27
C PRO A 74 2.88 -13.96 1.24
N THR A 75 2.71 -12.71 0.86
CA THR A 75 3.18 -11.55 1.63
C THR A 75 2.12 -11.11 2.63
N ASP A 76 2.48 -11.09 3.92
CA ASP A 76 1.62 -10.73 5.03
C ASP A 76 1.41 -9.20 5.15
N ARG A 77 0.64 -8.80 6.17
CA ARG A 77 0.30 -7.38 6.44
C ARG A 77 1.52 -6.48 6.68
N ASP A 78 2.63 -7.05 7.16
CA ASP A 78 3.84 -6.30 7.48
C ASP A 78 4.82 -6.22 6.29
N GLY A 79 4.49 -6.91 5.19
CA GLY A 79 5.34 -6.98 4.00
C GLY A 79 6.34 -8.12 4.04
N ASN A 80 6.08 -9.17 4.84
CA ASN A 80 6.94 -10.31 5.04
C ASN A 80 6.45 -11.56 4.30
N GLN A 81 7.37 -12.47 4.01
CA GLN A 81 7.11 -13.81 3.46
C GLN A 81 7.82 -14.85 4.33
N PRO A 82 7.36 -15.08 5.58
CA PRO A 82 8.01 -16.02 6.47
C PRO A 82 7.92 -17.45 5.94
N PRO A 83 8.93 -18.32 6.17
CA PRO A 83 10.15 -18.03 6.92
C PRO A 83 11.30 -17.44 6.09
N HIS A 84 11.07 -17.13 4.80
CA HIS A 84 12.15 -16.82 3.83
C HIS A 84 12.66 -15.39 3.89
N ALA A 85 11.75 -14.42 4.11
CA ALA A 85 12.11 -13.00 4.16
C ALA A 85 11.18 -12.24 5.12
N THR A 86 11.77 -11.37 5.94
CA THR A 86 11.03 -10.55 6.92
C THR A 86 11.52 -9.09 6.88
N PRO A 87 11.42 -8.41 5.72
CA PRO A 87 11.91 -7.04 5.58
C PRO A 87 11.02 -6.00 6.29
N ASN A 88 9.82 -6.35 6.73
CA ASN A 88 8.86 -5.44 7.37
C ASN A 88 8.51 -4.20 6.55
N THR A 89 8.58 -4.26 5.23
CA THR A 89 8.45 -3.10 4.34
C THR A 89 7.19 -2.29 4.61
N LEU A 90 6.02 -2.95 4.74
CA LEU A 90 4.77 -2.23 4.99
C LEU A 90 4.62 -1.75 6.44
N ALA A 91 5.18 -2.49 7.41
CA ALA A 91 5.21 -2.02 8.79
C ALA A 91 6.04 -0.73 8.92
N GLN A 92 7.19 -0.66 8.25
CA GLN A 92 8.05 0.53 8.22
C GLN A 92 7.41 1.70 7.47
N VAL A 93 6.68 1.43 6.37
CA VAL A 93 5.88 2.44 5.67
C VAL A 93 4.76 2.97 6.58
N ALA A 94 4.09 2.09 7.35
CA ALA A 94 3.07 2.51 8.31
C ALA A 94 3.65 3.40 9.41
N GLU A 95 4.81 3.05 9.95
CA GLU A 95 5.53 3.85 10.95
C GLU A 95 5.87 5.24 10.40
N ALA A 96 6.45 5.30 9.18
CA ALA A 96 6.77 6.57 8.53
C ALA A 96 5.54 7.46 8.36
N LEU A 97 4.43 6.92 7.86
CA LEU A 97 3.17 7.66 7.70
C LEU A 97 2.58 8.08 9.06
N GLY A 98 2.76 7.27 10.10
CA GLY A 98 2.36 7.60 11.47
C GLY A 98 3.04 8.88 11.99
N THR A 99 4.30 9.14 11.62
CA THR A 99 4.99 10.39 11.97
C THR A 99 4.35 11.62 11.32
N ASP A 100 3.70 11.46 10.16
CA ASP A 100 2.90 12.48 9.48
C ASP A 100 1.45 12.56 9.99
N ARG A 101 1.15 11.80 11.07
CA ARG A 101 -0.19 11.71 11.66
C ARG A 101 -1.24 11.13 10.71
N VAL A 102 -0.83 10.22 9.83
CA VAL A 102 -1.72 9.44 8.97
C VAL A 102 -2.03 8.12 9.67
N ALA A 103 -3.31 7.83 9.87
CA ALA A 103 -3.73 6.50 10.34
C ALA A 103 -3.53 5.48 9.20
N THR A 104 -3.10 4.25 9.54
CA THR A 104 -2.84 3.25 8.50
C THR A 104 -3.53 1.92 8.80
N LEU A 105 -4.11 1.30 7.77
CA LEU A 105 -4.60 -0.07 7.84
C LEU A 105 -3.75 -0.94 6.91
N ARG A 106 -3.22 -2.05 7.43
CA ARG A 106 -2.59 -3.12 6.70
C ARG A 106 -3.22 -4.45 7.09
N PHE A 107 -3.36 -5.39 6.19
CA PHE A 107 -4.08 -6.65 6.43
C PHE A 107 -3.37 -7.84 5.81
N ASP A 108 -3.60 -9.04 6.37
CA ASP A 108 -3.14 -10.29 5.79
C ASP A 108 -4.02 -10.65 4.61
N LYS A 109 -3.43 -10.73 3.42
CA LYS A 109 -4.17 -11.20 2.26
C LYS A 109 -4.43 -12.71 2.33
N TYR A 110 -5.30 -13.22 1.45
CA TYR A 110 -5.57 -14.66 1.40
C TYR A 110 -4.29 -15.48 1.32
N GLY A 111 -4.23 -16.55 2.10
CA GLY A 111 -3.06 -17.44 2.18
C GLY A 111 -1.96 -16.95 3.12
N THR A 112 -2.13 -15.82 3.85
CA THR A 112 -1.09 -15.26 4.71
C THR A 112 -1.57 -15.02 6.14
N GLY A 113 -0.62 -14.94 7.07
CA GLY A 113 -0.80 -14.53 8.46
C GLY A 113 -1.98 -15.22 9.15
N LYS A 114 -2.78 -14.46 9.90
CA LYS A 114 -3.97 -14.98 10.59
C LYS A 114 -5.15 -15.24 9.65
N THR A 115 -5.22 -14.59 8.49
CA THR A 115 -6.30 -14.77 7.52
C THR A 115 -6.27 -16.17 6.92
N GLY A 116 -5.08 -16.66 6.55
CA GLY A 116 -4.94 -17.94 5.86
C GLY A 116 -5.78 -17.97 4.57
N LEU A 117 -6.08 -19.16 4.09
CA LEU A 117 -6.92 -19.33 2.89
C LEU A 117 -8.43 -19.12 3.16
N GLY A 118 -8.87 -19.22 4.41
CA GLY A 118 -10.27 -19.04 4.79
C GLY A 118 -11.22 -19.90 3.96
N ALA A 119 -12.16 -19.27 3.24
CA ALA A 119 -13.13 -19.95 2.39
C ALA A 119 -12.51 -20.66 1.17
N TYR A 120 -11.28 -20.33 0.81
CA TYR A 120 -10.54 -20.98 -0.31
C TYR A 120 -9.72 -22.18 0.14
N ARG A 121 -9.80 -22.62 1.43
CA ARG A 121 -8.96 -23.69 1.98
C ARG A 121 -9.09 -25.00 1.21
N ASP A 122 -10.31 -25.39 0.88
CA ASP A 122 -10.60 -26.66 0.21
C ASP A 122 -10.45 -26.57 -1.32
N HIS A 123 -10.40 -25.36 -1.84
CA HIS A 123 -10.29 -25.05 -3.28
C HIS A 123 -9.34 -23.87 -3.51
N PRO A 124 -8.05 -23.98 -3.16
CA PRO A 124 -7.09 -22.88 -3.32
C PRO A 124 -6.88 -22.48 -4.79
N GLU A 125 -7.13 -23.42 -5.73
CA GLU A 125 -7.10 -23.17 -7.18
C GLU A 125 -8.23 -22.24 -7.67
N ALA A 126 -9.26 -22.02 -6.84
CA ALA A 126 -10.34 -21.08 -7.16
C ALA A 126 -9.95 -19.61 -6.91
N LEU A 127 -8.83 -19.40 -6.19
CA LEU A 127 -8.35 -18.06 -5.87
C LEU A 127 -7.82 -17.38 -7.11
N ASP A 128 -8.40 -16.23 -7.46
CA ASP A 128 -8.02 -15.40 -8.60
C ASP A 128 -7.56 -14.01 -8.13
N TYR A 129 -6.91 -13.24 -8.99
CA TYR A 129 -6.45 -11.89 -8.65
C TYR A 129 -7.62 -10.93 -8.29
N PRO A 130 -8.79 -10.97 -8.96
CA PRO A 130 -9.96 -10.21 -8.53
C PRO A 130 -10.39 -10.45 -7.09
N ALA A 131 -10.19 -11.64 -6.50
CA ALA A 131 -10.50 -11.90 -5.10
C ALA A 131 -9.63 -11.03 -4.16
N PHE A 132 -8.33 -10.88 -4.46
CA PHE A 132 -7.46 -9.97 -3.70
C PHE A 132 -7.87 -8.51 -3.84
N VAL A 133 -8.33 -8.11 -5.04
CA VAL A 133 -8.85 -6.75 -5.26
C VAL A 133 -10.13 -6.51 -4.43
N ARG A 134 -11.05 -7.49 -4.36
CA ARG A 134 -12.25 -7.40 -3.51
C ARG A 134 -11.89 -7.35 -2.04
N GLN A 135 -10.92 -8.17 -1.60
CA GLN A 135 -10.42 -8.13 -0.21
C GLN A 135 -9.84 -6.75 0.14
N ALA A 136 -9.04 -6.16 -0.75
CA ALA A 136 -8.51 -4.81 -0.59
C ALA A 136 -9.61 -3.74 -0.58
N GLY A 137 -10.65 -3.91 -1.40
CA GLY A 137 -11.85 -3.05 -1.40
C GLY A 137 -12.58 -3.09 -0.06
N ALA A 138 -12.80 -4.29 0.50
CA ALA A 138 -13.41 -4.44 1.83
C ALA A 138 -12.54 -3.79 2.93
N ALA A 139 -11.21 -3.94 2.86
CA ALA A 139 -10.29 -3.26 3.78
C ALA A 139 -10.38 -1.73 3.67
N TYR A 140 -10.55 -1.21 2.45
CA TYR A 140 -10.75 0.23 2.22
C TYR A 140 -12.02 0.74 2.90
N GLU A 141 -13.14 0.00 2.79
CA GLU A 141 -14.39 0.34 3.46
C GLU A 141 -14.23 0.31 4.99
N VAL A 142 -13.57 -0.70 5.54
CA VAL A 142 -13.27 -0.78 6.98
C VAL A 142 -12.46 0.42 7.46
N LEU A 143 -11.44 0.84 6.70
CA LEU A 143 -10.66 2.03 7.04
C LEU A 143 -11.48 3.31 6.97
N ARG A 144 -12.32 3.44 5.95
CA ARG A 144 -13.24 4.58 5.77
C ARG A 144 -14.18 4.76 6.98
N ASP A 145 -14.67 3.66 7.51
CA ASP A 145 -15.71 3.66 8.53
C ASP A 145 -15.13 3.75 9.96
N GLN A 146 -13.79 3.87 10.11
CA GLN A 146 -13.19 4.09 11.43
C GLN A 146 -13.54 5.50 11.96
N PRO A 147 -13.85 5.64 13.26
CA PRO A 147 -14.23 6.93 13.84
C PRO A 147 -13.13 7.99 13.76
N GLU A 148 -11.86 7.58 13.76
CA GLU A 148 -10.71 8.47 13.66
C GLU A 148 -10.38 8.88 12.21
N THR A 149 -10.99 8.27 11.22
CA THR A 149 -10.67 8.49 9.80
C THR A 149 -11.52 9.60 9.17
N ASP A 150 -10.89 10.48 8.41
CA ASP A 150 -11.61 11.36 7.48
C ASP A 150 -11.89 10.58 6.18
N PRO A 151 -13.16 10.24 5.86
CA PRO A 151 -13.50 9.46 4.68
C PRO A 151 -13.21 10.17 3.35
N HIS A 152 -12.94 11.48 3.38
CA HIS A 152 -12.57 12.26 2.19
C HIS A 152 -11.05 12.43 2.02
N ALA A 153 -10.27 11.98 3.00
CA ALA A 153 -8.81 12.08 3.02
C ALA A 153 -8.12 10.71 3.08
N LEU A 154 -8.72 9.72 2.38
CA LEU A 154 -8.17 8.37 2.28
C LEU A 154 -7.18 8.29 1.13
N THR A 155 -6.05 7.64 1.36
CA THR A 155 -5.09 7.28 0.33
C THR A 155 -4.93 5.76 0.25
N VAL A 156 -4.44 5.25 -0.89
CA VAL A 156 -4.03 3.85 -1.02
C VAL A 156 -2.56 3.83 -1.37
N VAL A 157 -1.80 3.09 -0.58
CA VAL A 157 -0.35 2.90 -0.76
C VAL A 157 -0.11 1.45 -1.09
N GLY A 158 0.37 1.16 -2.29
CA GLY A 158 0.65 -0.19 -2.73
C GLY A 158 2.13 -0.38 -3.03
N HIS A 159 2.68 -1.50 -2.61
CA HIS A 159 4.04 -1.93 -2.93
C HIS A 159 4.00 -3.05 -3.97
N SER A 160 4.80 -2.93 -5.02
CA SER A 160 4.92 -3.96 -6.07
C SER A 160 3.55 -4.29 -6.73
N GLU A 161 3.06 -5.53 -6.67
CA GLU A 161 1.71 -5.95 -7.09
C GLU A 161 0.60 -5.15 -6.36
N GLY A 162 0.81 -4.83 -5.07
CA GLY A 162 -0.12 -3.99 -4.32
C GLY A 162 -0.32 -2.60 -4.93
N ALA A 163 0.65 -2.09 -5.68
CA ALA A 163 0.50 -0.84 -6.43
C ALA A 163 -0.45 -0.98 -7.63
N MET A 164 -0.46 -2.14 -8.31
CA MET A 164 -1.45 -2.45 -9.34
C MET A 164 -2.86 -2.56 -8.72
N THR A 165 -2.98 -3.24 -7.57
CA THR A 165 -4.23 -3.26 -6.80
C THR A 165 -4.69 -1.85 -6.42
N ALA A 166 -3.77 -0.96 -5.99
CA ALA A 166 -4.10 0.45 -5.69
C ALA A 166 -4.66 1.20 -6.90
N LEU A 167 -4.12 0.98 -8.10
CA LEU A 167 -4.65 1.55 -9.34
C LEU A 167 -6.09 1.09 -9.62
N LEU A 168 -6.37 -0.20 -9.43
CA LEU A 168 -7.73 -0.77 -9.60
C LEU A 168 -8.70 -0.17 -8.60
N LEU A 169 -8.33 -0.06 -7.32
CA LEU A 169 -9.16 0.59 -6.30
C LEU A 169 -9.41 2.06 -6.63
N GLY A 170 -8.41 2.78 -7.16
CA GLY A 170 -8.55 4.17 -7.60
C GLY A 170 -9.68 4.40 -8.61
N GLY A 171 -10.03 3.37 -9.39
CA GLY A 171 -11.13 3.38 -10.35
C GLY A 171 -12.46 2.85 -9.85
N THR A 172 -12.48 2.03 -8.77
CA THR A 172 -13.64 1.20 -8.41
C THR A 172 -14.27 1.52 -7.06
N VAL A 173 -13.51 1.92 -6.02
CA VAL A 173 -14.06 2.17 -4.68
C VAL A 173 -14.72 3.55 -4.53
N HIS A 174 -15.63 3.68 -3.56
CA HIS A 174 -16.35 4.92 -3.28
C HIS A 174 -16.38 5.22 -1.76
N PRO A 175 -16.08 6.49 -1.33
CA PRO A 175 -15.52 7.56 -2.15
C PRO A 175 -14.18 7.13 -2.77
N ARG A 176 -13.81 7.73 -3.89
CA ARG A 176 -12.51 7.44 -4.51
C ARG A 176 -11.37 7.93 -3.62
N PRO A 177 -10.21 7.24 -3.61
CA PRO A 177 -9.06 7.70 -2.86
C PRO A 177 -8.64 9.12 -3.24
N ALA A 178 -8.27 9.91 -2.25
CA ALA A 178 -7.70 11.25 -2.45
C ALA A 178 -6.31 11.20 -3.12
N GLY A 179 -5.63 10.04 -3.03
CA GLY A 179 -4.36 9.83 -3.69
C GLY A 179 -3.91 8.37 -3.67
N LEU A 180 -2.98 8.04 -4.56
CA LEU A 180 -2.35 6.74 -4.70
C LEU A 180 -0.84 6.88 -4.59
N ALA A 181 -0.19 6.10 -3.71
CA ALA A 181 1.26 5.95 -3.71
C ALA A 181 1.62 4.56 -4.24
N LEU A 182 2.28 4.53 -5.38
CA LEU A 182 2.69 3.34 -6.11
C LEU A 182 4.18 3.13 -5.87
N LEU A 183 4.51 2.29 -4.86
CA LEU A 183 5.88 2.08 -4.43
C LEU A 183 6.48 0.90 -5.20
N GLN A 184 7.53 1.14 -6.01
CA GLN A 184 8.18 0.11 -6.83
C GLN A 184 7.15 -0.76 -7.59
N PRO A 185 6.23 -0.17 -8.37
CA PRO A 185 5.01 -0.83 -8.83
C PRO A 185 5.26 -1.92 -9.86
N GLN A 186 4.49 -3.01 -9.81
CA GLN A 186 4.25 -3.85 -10.96
C GLN A 186 3.56 -2.98 -12.02
N ALA A 187 4.32 -2.54 -13.02
CA ALA A 187 3.88 -1.56 -14.02
C ALA A 187 3.68 -2.15 -15.43
N ILE A 188 3.93 -3.45 -15.56
CA ILE A 188 3.72 -4.26 -16.77
C ILE A 188 2.93 -5.51 -16.40
N ARG A 189 2.48 -6.28 -17.39
CA ARG A 189 1.77 -7.55 -17.14
C ARG A 189 2.63 -8.52 -16.35
N LEU A 190 1.98 -9.37 -15.54
CA LEU A 190 2.67 -10.32 -14.67
C LEU A 190 3.68 -11.19 -15.40
N LEU A 191 3.27 -11.86 -16.48
CA LEU A 191 4.15 -12.78 -17.20
C LEU A 191 5.31 -12.08 -17.93
N ASP A 192 5.13 -10.81 -18.35
CA ASP A 192 6.23 -9.99 -18.89
C ASP A 192 7.24 -9.64 -17.79
N LEU A 193 6.75 -9.37 -16.57
CA LEU A 193 7.62 -9.10 -15.42
C LEU A 193 8.38 -10.37 -15.02
N VAL A 194 7.70 -11.51 -14.95
CA VAL A 194 8.32 -12.82 -14.64
C VAL A 194 9.41 -13.16 -15.66
N ALA A 195 9.11 -13.06 -16.97
CA ALA A 195 10.11 -13.30 -18.01
C ALA A 195 11.35 -12.42 -17.82
N ARG A 196 11.14 -11.12 -17.58
CA ARG A 196 12.25 -10.16 -17.35
C ARG A 196 13.07 -10.52 -16.11
N GLN A 197 12.44 -10.91 -15.02
CA GLN A 197 13.11 -11.33 -13.79
C GLN A 197 13.94 -12.61 -14.02
N LEU A 198 13.36 -13.59 -14.72
CA LEU A 198 14.06 -14.83 -15.06
C LEU A 198 15.25 -14.57 -15.97
N HIS A 199 15.11 -13.77 -17.04
CA HIS A 199 16.21 -13.38 -17.92
C HIS A 199 17.34 -12.70 -17.15
N ALA A 200 17.01 -11.78 -16.21
CA ALA A 200 18.01 -11.12 -15.37
C ALA A 200 18.77 -12.12 -14.48
N GLN A 201 18.06 -13.08 -13.86
CA GLN A 201 18.66 -14.13 -13.03
C GLN A 201 19.54 -15.09 -13.85
N ILE A 202 19.09 -15.47 -15.04
CA ILE A 202 19.83 -16.33 -15.96
C ILE A 202 21.10 -15.63 -16.43
N ALA A 203 21.01 -14.35 -16.81
CA ALA A 203 22.15 -13.54 -17.20
C ALA A 203 23.18 -13.39 -16.06
N GLU A 204 22.71 -13.19 -14.82
CA GLU A 204 23.61 -13.16 -13.65
C GLU A 204 24.28 -14.52 -13.42
N ALA A 205 23.52 -15.61 -13.54
CA ALA A 205 24.07 -16.95 -13.44
C ALA A 205 25.12 -17.24 -14.53
N ALA A 206 24.93 -16.73 -15.74
CA ALA A 206 25.90 -16.83 -16.82
C ALA A 206 27.18 -16.00 -16.53
N ARG A 207 27.03 -14.78 -16.00
CA ARG A 207 28.23 -13.99 -15.56
C ARG A 207 29.04 -14.71 -14.48
N GLN A 208 28.37 -15.50 -13.64
CA GLN A 208 29.03 -16.35 -12.63
C GLN A 208 29.55 -17.68 -13.18
N GLY A 209 29.51 -17.88 -14.50
CA GLY A 209 30.01 -19.08 -15.17
C GLY A 209 29.15 -20.33 -15.02
N ARG A 210 27.89 -20.19 -14.57
CA ARG A 210 26.95 -21.33 -14.42
C ARG A 210 26.27 -21.74 -15.73
N PHE A 211 26.32 -20.90 -16.75
CA PHE A 211 25.82 -21.15 -18.10
C PHE A 211 26.83 -20.68 -19.15
N THR A 212 26.98 -21.46 -20.23
CA THR A 212 27.61 -20.93 -21.44
C THR A 212 26.68 -19.95 -22.14
N PRO A 213 27.19 -19.10 -23.06
CA PRO A 213 26.35 -18.21 -23.86
C PRO A 213 25.24 -18.93 -24.64
N GLU A 214 25.54 -20.16 -25.13
CA GLU A 214 24.57 -21.01 -25.84
C GLU A 214 23.48 -21.50 -24.88
N GLN A 215 23.86 -21.99 -23.70
CA GLN A 215 22.91 -22.43 -22.69
C GLN A 215 22.04 -21.27 -22.19
N GLN A 216 22.62 -20.09 -21.97
CA GLN A 216 21.83 -18.90 -21.60
C GLN A 216 20.76 -18.61 -22.67
N ARG A 217 21.14 -18.51 -23.94
CA ARG A 217 20.18 -18.25 -25.04
C ARG A 217 19.08 -19.32 -25.11
N ALA A 218 19.43 -20.58 -24.89
CA ALA A 218 18.46 -21.67 -24.92
C ALA A 218 17.45 -21.57 -23.76
N VAL A 219 17.91 -21.24 -22.55
CA VAL A 219 17.04 -21.06 -21.37
C VAL A 219 16.18 -19.79 -21.53
N ASP A 220 16.73 -18.70 -22.04
CA ASP A 220 15.97 -17.47 -22.31
C ASP A 220 14.85 -17.75 -23.33
N ALA A 221 15.16 -18.43 -24.44
CA ALA A 221 14.16 -18.80 -25.45
C ALA A 221 13.07 -19.76 -24.90
N ALA A 222 13.46 -20.73 -24.06
CA ALA A 222 12.50 -21.64 -23.43
C ALA A 222 11.60 -20.90 -22.43
N THR A 223 12.13 -19.90 -21.72
CA THR A 223 11.35 -19.02 -20.83
C THR A 223 10.31 -18.23 -21.62
N ASP A 224 10.69 -17.61 -22.73
CA ASP A 224 9.78 -16.87 -23.61
C ASP A 224 8.70 -17.77 -24.18
N ALA A 225 9.06 -18.98 -24.64
CA ALA A 225 8.12 -19.96 -25.14
C ALA A 225 7.13 -20.41 -24.07
N ALA A 226 7.57 -20.58 -22.82
CA ALA A 226 6.72 -20.93 -21.68
C ALA A 226 5.70 -19.82 -21.38
N VAL A 227 6.12 -18.55 -21.39
CA VAL A 227 5.22 -17.40 -21.21
C VAL A 227 4.15 -17.34 -22.32
N ILE A 228 4.56 -17.55 -23.57
CA ILE A 228 3.61 -17.58 -24.70
C ILE A 228 2.62 -18.73 -24.52
N ALA A 229 3.10 -19.93 -24.16
CA ALA A 229 2.24 -21.09 -23.95
C ALA A 229 1.20 -20.87 -22.84
N LEU A 230 1.60 -20.24 -21.71
CA LEU A 230 0.66 -19.86 -20.63
C LEU A 230 -0.43 -18.93 -21.14
N ARG A 231 -0.08 -17.85 -21.87
CA ARG A 231 -1.07 -16.89 -22.41
C ARG A 231 -2.03 -17.50 -23.42
N GLU A 232 -1.56 -18.52 -24.13
CA GLU A 232 -2.37 -19.26 -25.10
C GLU A 232 -3.08 -20.48 -24.49
N HIS A 233 -2.98 -20.68 -23.17
CA HIS A 233 -3.52 -21.83 -22.44
C HIS A 233 -3.08 -23.18 -23.04
N ARG A 234 -1.86 -23.23 -23.57
CA ARG A 234 -1.23 -24.43 -24.10
C ARG A 234 -0.32 -25.09 -23.03
N PRO A 235 -0.10 -26.40 -23.10
CA PRO A 235 0.88 -27.05 -22.24
C PRO A 235 2.25 -26.40 -22.36
N VAL A 236 2.87 -26.11 -21.22
CA VAL A 236 4.22 -25.54 -21.14
C VAL A 236 5.25 -26.65 -21.28
N ASP A 237 6.14 -26.53 -22.28
CA ASP A 237 7.32 -27.37 -22.37
C ASP A 237 8.40 -26.83 -21.43
N THR A 238 8.73 -27.60 -20.40
CA THR A 238 9.75 -27.26 -19.42
C THR A 238 11.14 -27.87 -19.73
N THR A 239 11.28 -28.54 -20.89
CA THR A 239 12.54 -29.16 -21.30
C THR A 239 13.64 -28.11 -21.44
N GLY A 240 14.77 -28.36 -20.80
CA GLY A 240 15.93 -27.43 -20.83
C GLY A 240 15.84 -26.26 -19.87
N LEU A 241 14.72 -26.07 -19.15
CA LEU A 241 14.63 -25.07 -18.09
C LEU A 241 15.35 -25.56 -16.82
N PRO A 242 15.97 -24.64 -16.03
CA PRO A 242 16.41 -24.96 -14.69
C PRO A 242 15.26 -25.47 -13.82
N VAL A 243 15.54 -26.41 -12.91
CA VAL A 243 14.51 -27.08 -12.10
C VAL A 243 13.56 -26.10 -11.40
N ALA A 244 14.09 -25.05 -10.79
CA ALA A 244 13.28 -24.03 -10.10
C ALA A 244 12.37 -23.27 -11.07
N VAL A 245 12.85 -22.97 -12.28
CA VAL A 245 12.05 -22.29 -13.32
C VAL A 245 10.97 -23.22 -13.85
N ALA A 246 11.31 -24.50 -14.10
CA ALA A 246 10.34 -25.51 -14.50
C ALA A 246 9.22 -25.70 -13.46
N GLN A 247 9.56 -25.74 -12.17
CA GLN A 247 8.60 -25.80 -11.07
C GLN A 247 7.70 -24.57 -10.99
N LEU A 248 8.26 -23.37 -11.21
CA LEU A 248 7.46 -22.14 -11.27
C LEU A 248 6.41 -22.19 -12.37
N PHE A 249 6.80 -22.56 -13.59
CA PHE A 249 5.86 -22.68 -14.72
C PHE A 249 4.84 -23.81 -14.52
N ALA A 250 5.23 -24.92 -13.90
CA ALA A 250 4.31 -25.98 -13.52
C ALA A 250 3.27 -25.49 -12.50
N ALA A 251 3.66 -24.69 -11.51
CA ALA A 251 2.74 -24.07 -10.56
C ALA A 251 1.78 -23.09 -11.24
N PHE A 252 2.29 -22.28 -12.18
CA PHE A 252 1.50 -21.32 -12.96
C PHE A 252 0.47 -21.99 -13.88
N GLN A 253 0.80 -23.16 -14.44
CA GLN A 253 -0.13 -23.94 -15.25
C GLN A 253 -1.10 -24.78 -14.39
N GLY A 254 -0.74 -25.06 -13.16
CA GLY A 254 -1.48 -25.89 -12.20
C GLY A 254 -2.31 -25.09 -11.20
N ALA A 255 -1.97 -25.22 -9.93
CA ALA A 255 -2.74 -24.67 -8.82
C ALA A 255 -2.88 -23.13 -8.82
N SER A 256 -1.97 -22.43 -9.47
CA SER A 256 -2.01 -20.97 -9.57
C SER A 256 -2.51 -20.42 -10.90
N SER A 257 -2.99 -21.28 -11.82
CA SER A 257 -3.33 -20.86 -13.19
C SER A 257 -4.35 -19.73 -13.21
N ARG A 258 -5.42 -19.88 -12.44
CA ARG A 258 -6.50 -18.88 -12.37
C ARG A 258 -6.03 -17.53 -11.86
N PHE A 259 -5.14 -17.54 -10.85
CA PHE A 259 -4.51 -16.32 -10.37
C PHE A 259 -3.62 -15.69 -11.43
N VAL A 260 -2.74 -16.47 -12.05
CA VAL A 260 -1.79 -15.99 -13.07
C VAL A 260 -2.52 -15.41 -14.28
N ASP A 261 -3.54 -16.10 -14.79
CA ASP A 261 -4.33 -15.64 -15.93
C ASP A 261 -5.03 -14.32 -15.62
N SER A 262 -5.63 -14.20 -14.43
CA SER A 262 -6.38 -13.00 -14.05
C SER A 262 -5.49 -11.82 -13.68
N ASP A 263 -4.28 -12.04 -13.15
CA ASP A 263 -3.28 -10.99 -12.92
C ASP A 263 -2.66 -10.52 -14.24
N ASP A 264 -2.22 -11.47 -15.12
CA ASP A 264 -1.62 -11.15 -16.42
C ASP A 264 -2.61 -10.43 -17.37
N ALA A 265 -3.91 -10.62 -17.17
CA ALA A 265 -4.94 -9.88 -17.90
C ALA A 265 -4.92 -8.38 -17.60
N VAL A 266 -4.44 -7.97 -16.41
CA VAL A 266 -4.36 -6.55 -16.03
C VAL A 266 -3.13 -5.90 -16.66
N TYR A 267 -3.35 -4.82 -17.41
CA TYR A 267 -2.27 -3.98 -17.91
C TYR A 267 -2.29 -2.63 -17.17
N PRO A 268 -1.35 -2.40 -16.22
CA PRO A 268 -1.39 -1.23 -15.34
C PRO A 268 -1.46 0.14 -16.04
N PRO A 269 -0.79 0.36 -17.20
CA PRO A 269 -0.95 1.60 -17.95
C PRO A 269 -2.38 1.84 -18.47
N GLU A 270 -3.10 0.79 -18.85
CA GLU A 270 -4.50 0.89 -19.26
C GLU A 270 -5.40 1.17 -18.06
N THR A 271 -5.19 0.46 -16.95
CA THR A 271 -5.87 0.72 -15.66
C THR A 271 -5.71 2.18 -15.23
N ALA A 272 -4.52 2.77 -15.39
CA ALA A 272 -4.28 4.16 -15.03
C ALA A 272 -5.17 5.15 -15.78
N THR A 273 -5.68 4.81 -16.97
CA THR A 273 -6.59 5.68 -17.75
C THR A 273 -7.98 5.80 -17.11
N THR A 274 -8.36 4.90 -16.20
CA THR A 274 -9.64 4.94 -15.49
C THR A 274 -9.62 5.89 -14.29
N LEU A 275 -8.46 6.40 -13.90
CA LEU A 275 -8.33 7.34 -12.80
C LEU A 275 -9.04 8.65 -13.12
N ARG A 276 -9.63 9.23 -12.09
CA ARG A 276 -10.24 10.55 -12.18
C ARG A 276 -9.16 11.61 -12.45
N PRO A 277 -9.34 12.55 -13.38
CA PRO A 277 -8.44 13.69 -13.55
C PRO A 277 -8.20 14.42 -12.21
N GLY A 278 -6.95 14.74 -11.93
CA GLY A 278 -6.54 15.36 -10.67
C GLY A 278 -6.30 14.39 -9.52
N THR A 279 -6.56 13.06 -9.68
CA THR A 279 -6.17 12.06 -8.66
C THR A 279 -4.67 12.20 -8.39
N ARG A 280 -4.31 12.44 -7.14
CA ARG A 280 -2.90 12.59 -6.74
C ARG A 280 -2.18 11.24 -6.82
N VAL A 281 -1.06 11.19 -7.53
CA VAL A 281 -0.27 9.96 -7.67
C VAL A 281 1.19 10.25 -7.35
N LEU A 282 1.76 9.45 -6.45
CA LEU A 282 3.18 9.25 -6.29
C LEU A 282 3.53 7.91 -6.92
N LEU A 283 4.49 7.85 -7.84
CA LEU A 283 5.09 6.63 -8.33
C LEU A 283 6.57 6.66 -8.00
N THR A 284 7.07 5.69 -7.25
CA THR A 284 8.51 5.58 -6.99
C THR A 284 9.12 4.49 -7.86
N CYS A 285 10.38 4.66 -8.25
CA CYS A 285 11.19 3.59 -8.82
C CYS A 285 12.65 3.71 -8.37
N GLY A 286 13.19 2.65 -7.82
CA GLY A 286 14.56 2.58 -7.34
C GLY A 286 15.54 2.21 -8.46
N THR A 287 16.71 2.85 -8.50
CA THR A 287 17.68 2.53 -9.56
C THR A 287 18.42 1.19 -9.33
N ASN A 288 18.38 0.66 -8.09
CA ASN A 288 18.89 -0.66 -7.74
C ASN A 288 17.78 -1.72 -7.65
N ASP A 289 16.54 -1.39 -8.04
CA ASP A 289 15.46 -2.35 -8.12
C ASP A 289 15.66 -3.28 -9.33
N VAL A 290 16.15 -4.49 -9.06
CA VAL A 290 16.33 -5.53 -10.07
C VAL A 290 15.07 -6.35 -10.31
N GLN A 291 14.09 -6.29 -9.40
CA GLN A 291 12.82 -7.00 -9.52
C GLN A 291 11.86 -6.24 -10.43
N VAL A 292 11.75 -4.92 -10.25
CA VAL A 292 10.93 -4.03 -11.07
C VAL A 292 11.75 -2.82 -11.52
N PRO A 293 12.64 -3.00 -12.52
CA PRO A 293 13.49 -1.91 -12.99
C PRO A 293 12.72 -0.66 -13.41
N CYS A 294 13.25 0.51 -13.12
CA CYS A 294 12.61 1.81 -13.42
C CYS A 294 12.05 1.92 -14.85
N ALA A 295 12.72 1.34 -15.83
CA ALA A 295 12.27 1.35 -17.23
C ALA A 295 10.90 0.69 -17.43
N THR A 296 10.50 -0.26 -16.57
CA THR A 296 9.17 -0.88 -16.65
C THR A 296 8.06 0.09 -16.33
N THR A 297 8.34 1.19 -15.62
CA THR A 297 7.37 2.21 -15.22
C THR A 297 7.11 3.28 -16.28
N ASP A 298 7.80 3.28 -17.43
CA ASP A 298 7.71 4.35 -18.44
C ASP A 298 6.33 4.45 -19.07
N ALA A 299 5.74 3.31 -19.45
CA ALA A 299 4.40 3.27 -20.04
C ALA A 299 3.34 3.72 -19.02
N LEU A 300 3.43 3.25 -17.76
CA LEU A 300 2.53 3.66 -16.68
C LEU A 300 2.65 5.16 -16.40
N THR A 301 3.87 5.69 -16.34
CA THR A 301 4.12 7.13 -16.15
C THR A 301 3.47 7.95 -17.27
N THR A 302 3.56 7.48 -18.51
CA THR A 302 2.93 8.13 -19.66
C THR A 302 1.41 8.07 -19.58
N ALA A 303 0.84 6.94 -19.18
CA ALA A 303 -0.60 6.77 -19.01
C ALA A 303 -1.16 7.69 -17.89
N LEU A 304 -0.47 7.77 -16.75
CA LEU A 304 -0.83 8.68 -15.65
C LEU A 304 -0.87 10.16 -16.09
N ARG A 305 0.10 10.59 -16.90
CA ARG A 305 0.08 11.95 -17.47
C ARG A 305 -1.11 12.16 -18.40
N ARG A 306 -1.44 11.18 -19.25
CA ARG A 306 -2.60 11.23 -20.15
C ARG A 306 -3.93 11.23 -19.40
N ALA A 307 -3.99 10.55 -18.26
CA ALA A 307 -5.13 10.58 -17.35
C ALA A 307 -5.22 11.90 -16.54
N HIS A 308 -4.32 12.86 -16.78
CA HIS A 308 -4.23 14.09 -15.99
C HIS A 308 -4.12 13.84 -14.47
N ALA A 309 -3.39 12.80 -14.08
CA ALA A 309 -3.08 12.56 -12.67
C ALA A 309 -2.27 13.73 -12.10
N GLY A 310 -2.65 14.14 -10.89
CA GLY A 310 -1.96 15.19 -10.14
C GLY A 310 -0.85 14.64 -9.24
N GLY A 311 -0.28 15.51 -8.41
CA GLY A 311 0.71 15.14 -7.40
C GLY A 311 2.15 15.07 -7.93
N PRO A 312 3.08 14.41 -7.20
CA PRO A 312 4.49 14.41 -7.55
C PRO A 312 4.84 13.60 -8.80
N GLY A 313 3.94 12.71 -9.25
CA GLY A 313 4.21 11.82 -10.38
C GLY A 313 5.33 10.82 -10.10
N ARG A 314 6.18 10.51 -11.10
CA ARG A 314 7.30 9.59 -10.94
C ARG A 314 8.48 10.25 -10.23
N VAL A 315 8.91 9.62 -9.13
CA VAL A 315 10.12 9.96 -8.37
C VAL A 315 11.10 8.82 -8.50
N VAL A 316 12.25 9.09 -9.14
CA VAL A 316 13.37 8.16 -9.22
C VAL A 316 14.16 8.22 -7.92
N LEU A 317 14.44 7.06 -7.31
CA LEU A 317 15.15 6.91 -6.05
C LEU A 317 16.55 6.33 -6.31
N PRO A 318 17.61 7.14 -6.35
CA PRO A 318 18.96 6.66 -6.62
C PRO A 318 19.43 5.66 -5.55
N GLY A 319 19.98 4.51 -5.98
CA GLY A 319 20.53 3.49 -5.10
C GLY A 319 19.50 2.65 -4.34
N VAL A 320 18.21 2.94 -4.46
CA VAL A 320 17.16 2.24 -3.73
C VAL A 320 16.76 0.95 -4.45
N ASP A 321 16.59 -0.11 -3.69
CA ASP A 321 16.17 -1.45 -4.14
C ASP A 321 14.63 -1.62 -4.12
N HIS A 322 14.18 -2.86 -4.37
CA HIS A 322 12.75 -3.20 -4.38
C HIS A 322 12.06 -3.04 -3.03
N LEU A 323 12.79 -3.24 -1.93
CA LEU A 323 12.25 -3.15 -0.56
C LEU A 323 12.32 -1.73 0.02
N LEU A 324 12.64 -0.74 -0.82
CA LEU A 324 12.85 0.66 -0.46
C LEU A 324 14.13 0.91 0.33
N HIS A 325 15.06 -0.04 0.39
CA HIS A 325 16.34 0.06 1.08
C HIS A 325 17.42 0.64 0.17
N ASP A 326 18.51 1.13 0.75
CA ASP A 326 19.74 1.47 0.03
C ASP A 326 20.98 0.90 0.77
N ALA A 327 22.15 1.06 0.19
CA ALA A 327 23.40 0.52 0.76
C ALA A 327 23.72 1.09 2.18
N GLY A 328 23.23 2.27 2.52
CA GLY A 328 23.38 2.88 3.83
C GLY A 328 22.29 2.45 4.83
N HIS A 329 21.19 1.91 4.34
CA HIS A 329 19.99 1.53 5.11
C HIS A 329 19.49 0.17 4.64
N PRO A 330 20.22 -0.95 4.94
CA PRO A 330 19.89 -2.28 4.41
C PRO A 330 18.65 -2.90 5.07
N ASP A 331 18.25 -2.42 6.25
CA ASP A 331 17.15 -2.98 7.06
C ASP A 331 16.01 -1.97 7.28
N THR A 332 16.13 -0.76 6.72
CA THR A 332 15.12 0.30 6.87
C THR A 332 14.95 1.06 5.56
N PRO A 333 13.81 1.71 5.32
CA PRO A 333 13.61 2.50 4.11
C PRO A 333 14.64 3.62 3.98
N ALA A 334 15.18 3.76 2.78
CA ALA A 334 16.11 4.82 2.44
C ALA A 334 15.52 6.21 2.72
N PRO A 335 16.32 7.19 3.19
CA PRO A 335 15.83 8.55 3.44
C PRO A 335 15.15 9.21 2.24
N SER A 336 15.59 8.87 1.01
CA SER A 336 14.96 9.37 -0.22
C SER A 336 13.55 8.81 -0.44
N ALA A 337 13.31 7.53 -0.10
CA ALA A 337 12.00 6.90 -0.16
C ALA A 337 11.06 7.50 0.90
N LEU A 338 11.53 7.64 2.14
CA LEU A 338 10.79 8.31 3.21
C LEU A 338 10.44 9.75 2.84
N ALA A 339 11.39 10.52 2.32
CA ALA A 339 11.12 11.90 1.90
C ALA A 339 10.07 12.00 0.77
N ALA A 340 10.00 11.01 -0.12
CA ALA A 340 8.95 10.96 -1.15
C ALA A 340 7.57 10.68 -0.53
N LEU A 341 7.48 9.73 0.42
CA LEU A 341 6.26 9.43 1.17
C LEU A 341 5.78 10.62 2.01
N HIS A 342 6.65 11.24 2.81
CA HIS A 342 6.31 12.41 3.63
C HIS A 342 5.77 13.56 2.78
N ARG A 343 6.43 13.88 1.64
CA ARG A 343 5.92 14.91 0.71
C ARG A 343 4.57 14.57 0.10
N PHE A 344 4.29 13.29 -0.08
CA PHE A 344 2.98 12.83 -0.57
C PHE A 344 1.93 12.93 0.52
N ALA A 345 2.24 12.55 1.77
CA ALA A 345 1.33 12.56 2.92
C ALA A 345 1.00 14.00 3.40
N ALA A 346 1.96 14.93 3.33
CA ALA A 346 1.83 16.31 3.82
C ALA A 346 0.79 17.19 3.08
N ARG A 347 0.12 16.71 2.07
CA ARG A 347 -0.83 17.44 1.22
C ARG A 347 -2.16 16.72 1.15
#